data_6be06a889cb7fdfc545452ec3404a56e
#
_entry.id   6be06a889cb7fdfc545452ec3404a56e
#
_cell.length_a   1.000
_cell.length_b   1.000
_cell.length_c   1.000
_cell.angle_alpha   90.00
_cell.angle_beta   90.00
_cell.angle_gamma   90.00
#
_symmetry.space_group_name_H-M   'P 1'
#
loop_
_entity.id
_entity.type
_entity.pdbx_description
1 polymer ?
#
loop_
_entity_poly.entity_id
_entity_poly.type
_entity_poly.pdbx_seq_one_letter_code
_entity_poly.pdbx_strand_id
1 'polypeptide(L)'
;MPTVLAQANSRNDRRITIAVCIFLTAIIWVVFGQTLGHDFVNFDDDRYVYENPEVSRGLTLDGLKWLVTHSHASLWHPLTTLSHMTDCQIYGLKAGGHHFTNVVLHNIGAVLLFLVFRGMTGCIWRSAFIAAIFAIHPMRVESVAWVAERKDVLSGVFFMLTLGAYLHYTRAPSLSRYVTMAIFLVWGLMAKATFVTVPFVLLLLDYWPLQRANNFRALRGLAIEKIPLFALSAAASVATVLAQTVTMASLEQLPLLPRLKNAAVSLITYLRQMFWPTDLAVFYPHPHDQLNIWIVLTAAALIIAITVAAILVYEKHPYIFVGWFWYLLLLVPVLGIVQAGLQARADRFTYLPHIGITMLLTWSCTDLTQQWRNRRVVLTSMAACAIAASILLAYQQTTYWRDSISLWEHALAVTPDNQTAHQNLAAALWSKGKTTDSRMHSRAAAIAHARTTLKDYPFDVPTHNDLGVLLVQNRDVRAGIEQWEISLQIDPNDGNALNNLAWVLATYPADTIRDGKRAVELAEKAAVLPGGEAPIVLRTLAAGYAEAGDFSNAVSTAQHALDLATGQNNTSLLATLRHEIELYQARTPYRESPPQ
;
A
#
# COMPACT_ATOMS: atom_id res chain seq x y z
N MET A 1 47.30 -25.91 27.52
CA MET A 1 46.45 -24.79 27.94
C MET A 1 45.73 -24.05 26.79
N PRO A 2 46.29 -23.86 25.57
CA PRO A 2 45.53 -23.19 24.48
C PRO A 2 44.25 -23.90 24.02
N THR A 3 44.24 -25.21 24.01
CA THR A 3 43.11 -26.05 23.55
C THR A 3 41.88 -26.01 24.49
N VAL A 4 42.09 -25.90 25.80
CA VAL A 4 41.00 -25.85 26.79
C VAL A 4 40.31 -24.46 26.79
N LEU A 5 41.08 -23.37 26.63
CA LEU A 5 40.54 -22.00 26.49
C LEU A 5 39.78 -21.83 25.16
N ALA A 6 40.26 -22.43 24.06
CA ALA A 6 39.57 -22.41 22.79
C ALA A 6 38.23 -23.22 22.83
N GLN A 7 38.20 -24.35 23.54
CA GLN A 7 36.99 -25.12 23.79
C GLN A 7 35.98 -24.41 24.71
N ALA A 8 36.46 -23.75 25.76
CA ALA A 8 35.62 -22.96 26.67
C ALA A 8 34.98 -21.76 25.96
N ASN A 9 35.74 -21.02 25.14
CA ASN A 9 35.21 -19.94 24.32
C ASN A 9 34.16 -20.45 23.31
N SER A 10 34.39 -21.59 22.66
CA SER A 10 33.44 -22.17 21.71
C SER A 10 32.13 -22.63 22.37
N ARG A 11 32.20 -23.15 23.61
CA ARG A 11 30.99 -23.52 24.38
C ARG A 11 30.20 -22.28 24.83
N ASN A 12 30.86 -21.22 25.26
CA ASN A 12 30.21 -19.97 25.65
C ASN A 12 29.56 -19.30 24.44
N ASP A 13 30.23 -19.22 23.31
CA ASP A 13 29.71 -18.71 22.05
C ASP A 13 28.47 -19.48 21.58
N ARG A 14 28.44 -20.80 21.73
CA ARG A 14 27.28 -21.63 21.40
C ARG A 14 26.10 -21.33 22.32
N ARG A 15 26.33 -21.18 23.64
CA ARG A 15 25.27 -20.82 24.60
C ARG A 15 24.66 -19.45 24.29
N ILE A 16 25.51 -18.44 24.03
CA ILE A 16 25.07 -17.09 23.66
C ILE A 16 24.24 -17.15 22.37
N THR A 17 24.69 -17.90 21.38
CA THR A 17 23.96 -18.07 20.10
C THR A 17 22.58 -18.64 20.33
N ILE A 18 22.44 -19.69 21.12
CA ILE A 18 21.15 -20.29 21.45
C ILE A 18 20.28 -19.30 22.21
N ALA A 19 20.84 -18.58 23.20
CA ALA A 19 20.11 -17.57 23.95
C ALA A 19 19.58 -16.43 23.05
N VAL A 20 20.37 -15.98 22.07
CA VAL A 20 19.91 -14.98 21.08
C VAL A 20 18.80 -15.53 20.20
N CYS A 21 18.91 -16.79 19.72
CA CYS A 21 17.83 -17.41 18.92
C CYS A 21 16.53 -17.51 19.72
N ILE A 22 16.60 -17.91 21.01
CA ILE A 22 15.43 -17.98 21.89
C ILE A 22 14.85 -16.58 22.12
N PHE A 23 15.70 -15.59 22.36
CA PHE A 23 15.28 -14.20 22.55
C PHE A 23 14.56 -13.65 21.30
N LEU A 24 15.13 -13.85 20.10
CA LEU A 24 14.52 -13.44 18.84
C LEU A 24 13.14 -14.10 18.65
N THR A 25 13.05 -15.40 18.91
CA THR A 25 11.78 -16.12 18.88
C THR A 25 10.79 -15.51 19.86
N ALA A 26 11.19 -15.29 21.10
CA ALA A 26 10.31 -14.75 22.13
C ALA A 26 9.73 -13.37 21.76
N ILE A 27 10.56 -12.43 21.29
CA ILE A 27 10.08 -11.09 20.92
C ILE A 27 9.15 -11.11 19.69
N ILE A 28 9.39 -12.01 18.70
CA ILE A 28 8.50 -12.19 17.56
C ILE A 28 7.12 -12.66 18.02
N TRP A 29 7.08 -13.67 18.90
CA TRP A 29 5.82 -14.20 19.39
C TRP A 29 5.09 -13.22 20.34
N VAL A 30 5.80 -12.38 21.08
CA VAL A 30 5.19 -11.29 21.85
C VAL A 30 4.49 -10.29 20.92
N VAL A 31 5.10 -9.93 19.80
CA VAL A 31 4.52 -8.95 18.87
C VAL A 31 3.43 -9.58 17.99
N PHE A 32 3.75 -10.68 17.32
CA PHE A 32 2.92 -11.26 16.27
C PHE A 32 2.05 -12.42 16.71
N GLY A 33 2.24 -12.97 17.91
CA GLY A 33 1.40 -14.07 18.41
C GLY A 33 -0.10 -13.72 18.50
N GLN A 34 -0.45 -12.45 18.64
CA GLN A 34 -1.83 -11.98 18.61
C GLN A 34 -2.52 -12.23 17.25
N THR A 35 -1.76 -12.33 16.14
CA THR A 35 -2.34 -12.57 14.80
C THR A 35 -3.05 -13.92 14.69
N LEU A 36 -2.79 -14.87 15.58
CA LEU A 36 -3.51 -16.14 15.61
C LEU A 36 -5.01 -15.97 15.89
N GLY A 37 -5.41 -14.84 16.49
CA GLY A 37 -6.80 -14.45 16.70
C GLY A 37 -7.35 -13.46 15.68
N HIS A 38 -6.61 -13.16 14.63
CA HIS A 38 -7.04 -12.23 13.58
C HIS A 38 -7.84 -12.97 12.49
N ASP A 39 -8.78 -12.23 11.87
CA ASP A 39 -9.51 -12.69 10.69
C ASP A 39 -8.68 -12.49 9.40
N PHE A 40 -9.14 -13.08 8.30
CA PHE A 40 -8.71 -12.64 6.96
C PHE A 40 -9.20 -11.21 6.71
N VAL A 41 -8.43 -10.45 5.94
CA VAL A 41 -8.80 -9.10 5.52
C VAL A 41 -9.25 -9.09 4.05
N ASN A 42 -10.22 -8.25 3.71
CA ASN A 42 -10.73 -8.08 2.35
C ASN A 42 -9.78 -7.24 1.47
N PHE A 43 -8.50 -7.54 1.59
CA PHE A 43 -7.43 -6.97 0.77
C PHE A 43 -6.56 -8.12 0.28
N ASP A 44 -6.88 -8.64 -0.89
CA ASP A 44 -6.26 -9.77 -1.56
C ASP A 44 -6.36 -11.15 -0.83
N ASP A 45 -6.66 -11.26 0.47
CA ASP A 45 -6.79 -12.56 1.14
C ASP A 45 -7.93 -13.39 0.52
N ASP A 46 -8.98 -12.73 0.01
CA ASP A 46 -10.05 -13.31 -0.78
C ASP A 46 -9.50 -14.02 -2.01
N ARG A 47 -8.78 -13.28 -2.85
CA ARG A 47 -8.21 -13.76 -4.12
C ARG A 47 -7.10 -14.79 -3.92
N TYR A 48 -6.31 -14.64 -2.86
CA TYR A 48 -5.18 -15.51 -2.60
C TYR A 48 -5.56 -16.80 -1.88
N VAL A 49 -6.64 -16.81 -1.08
CA VAL A 49 -6.96 -17.94 -0.21
C VAL A 49 -8.41 -18.39 -0.35
N TYR A 50 -9.38 -17.62 0.21
CA TYR A 50 -10.67 -18.20 0.50
C TYR A 50 -11.70 -18.16 -0.65
N GLU A 51 -11.57 -17.25 -1.62
CA GLU A 51 -12.41 -17.22 -2.83
C GLU A 51 -11.76 -17.93 -4.03
N ASN A 52 -10.50 -18.35 -3.91
CA ASN A 52 -9.83 -19.09 -4.97
C ASN A 52 -10.05 -20.60 -4.79
N PRO A 53 -10.87 -21.26 -5.64
CA PRO A 53 -11.19 -22.67 -5.50
C PRO A 53 -10.00 -23.61 -5.70
N GLU A 54 -8.98 -23.19 -6.49
CA GLU A 54 -7.78 -23.98 -6.72
C GLU A 54 -6.85 -23.98 -5.48
N VAL A 55 -6.94 -22.95 -4.63
CA VAL A 55 -6.18 -22.84 -3.40
C VAL A 55 -6.95 -23.37 -2.20
N SER A 56 -8.22 -22.96 -2.05
CA SER A 56 -9.05 -23.27 -0.89
C SER A 56 -9.34 -24.77 -0.72
N ARG A 57 -9.31 -25.54 -1.81
CA ARG A 57 -9.43 -27.01 -1.80
C ARG A 57 -8.19 -27.75 -1.27
N GLY A 58 -7.09 -27.02 -1.02
CA GLY A 58 -5.82 -27.60 -0.58
C GLY A 58 -5.01 -28.22 -1.72
N LEU A 59 -4.23 -29.28 -1.40
CA LEU A 59 -3.32 -29.93 -2.34
C LEU A 59 -4.08 -30.92 -3.23
N THR A 60 -4.41 -30.49 -4.46
CA THR A 60 -5.01 -31.34 -5.50
C THR A 60 -4.10 -31.42 -6.72
N LEU A 61 -4.21 -32.50 -7.51
CA LEU A 61 -3.39 -32.65 -8.74
C LEU A 61 -3.69 -31.52 -9.75
N ASP A 62 -4.94 -31.09 -9.87
CA ASP A 62 -5.33 -30.00 -10.76
C ASP A 62 -4.83 -28.67 -10.24
N GLY A 63 -4.91 -28.40 -8.93
CA GLY A 63 -4.31 -27.24 -8.28
C GLY A 63 -2.79 -27.17 -8.48
N LEU A 64 -2.08 -28.31 -8.37
CA LEU A 64 -0.63 -28.39 -8.63
C LEU A 64 -0.27 -28.09 -10.10
N LYS A 65 -1.10 -28.48 -11.06
CA LYS A 65 -0.93 -28.09 -12.48
C LYS A 65 -1.22 -26.61 -12.65
N TRP A 66 -2.31 -26.13 -12.06
CA TRP A 66 -2.74 -24.74 -12.14
C TRP A 66 -1.67 -23.76 -11.62
N LEU A 67 -1.02 -24.05 -10.48
CA LEU A 67 -0.01 -23.17 -9.88
C LEU A 67 1.23 -22.93 -10.78
N VAL A 68 1.53 -23.84 -11.70
CA VAL A 68 2.66 -23.71 -12.62
C VAL A 68 2.26 -23.02 -13.92
N THR A 69 0.99 -23.24 -14.38
CA THR A 69 0.51 -22.84 -15.71
C THR A 69 -0.27 -21.53 -15.70
N HIS A 70 -0.73 -21.05 -14.54
CA HIS A 70 -1.55 -19.84 -14.42
C HIS A 70 -0.91 -18.80 -13.51
N SER A 71 -1.25 -17.55 -13.74
CA SER A 71 -0.93 -16.45 -12.80
C SER A 71 -1.97 -16.42 -11.68
N HIS A 72 -1.51 -16.23 -10.44
CA HIS A 72 -2.35 -16.09 -9.26
C HIS A 72 -2.43 -14.61 -8.88
N ALA A 73 -3.64 -14.03 -8.92
CA ALA A 73 -3.87 -12.59 -8.70
C ALA A 73 -2.93 -11.72 -9.56
N SER A 74 -2.79 -12.07 -10.85
CA SER A 74 -1.90 -11.40 -11.82
C SER A 74 -0.40 -11.47 -11.49
N LEU A 75 0.02 -12.41 -10.62
CA LEU A 75 1.41 -12.67 -10.28
C LEU A 75 1.76 -14.14 -10.51
N TRP A 76 2.98 -14.40 -10.97
CA TRP A 76 3.51 -15.77 -11.06
C TRP A 76 4.44 -16.02 -9.86
N HIS A 77 3.93 -16.72 -8.85
CA HIS A 77 4.62 -17.04 -7.59
C HIS A 77 4.20 -18.43 -7.07
N PRO A 78 4.51 -19.47 -7.83
CA PRO A 78 3.99 -20.82 -7.57
C PRO A 78 4.32 -21.36 -6.18
N LEU A 79 5.48 -21.01 -5.61
CA LEU A 79 5.85 -21.50 -4.29
C LEU A 79 5.02 -20.85 -3.16
N THR A 80 4.65 -19.60 -3.31
CA THR A 80 3.72 -18.92 -2.39
C THR A 80 2.33 -19.54 -2.48
N THR A 81 1.84 -19.78 -3.69
CA THR A 81 0.56 -20.46 -3.92
C THR A 81 0.56 -21.86 -3.31
N LEU A 82 1.61 -22.63 -3.51
CA LEU A 82 1.78 -23.95 -2.89
C LEU A 82 1.73 -23.89 -1.35
N SER A 83 2.35 -22.85 -0.76
CA SER A 83 2.30 -22.62 0.69
C SER A 83 0.89 -22.36 1.19
N HIS A 84 0.08 -21.57 0.47
CA HIS A 84 -1.33 -21.36 0.81
C HIS A 84 -2.19 -22.61 0.64
N MET A 85 -1.99 -23.38 -0.44
CA MET A 85 -2.65 -24.69 -0.63
C MET A 85 -2.31 -25.66 0.52
N THR A 86 -1.06 -25.65 0.99
CA THR A 86 -0.63 -26.48 2.13
C THR A 86 -1.35 -26.05 3.42
N ASP A 87 -1.47 -24.77 3.67
CA ASP A 87 -2.20 -24.25 4.82
C ASP A 87 -3.69 -24.59 4.73
N CYS A 88 -4.31 -24.46 3.56
CA CYS A 88 -5.69 -24.88 3.34
C CYS A 88 -5.89 -26.39 3.60
N GLN A 89 -4.90 -27.22 3.21
CA GLN A 89 -4.93 -28.66 3.48
C GLN A 89 -4.87 -28.97 4.99
N ILE A 90 -4.08 -28.21 5.77
CA ILE A 90 -3.83 -28.46 7.19
C ILE A 90 -4.88 -27.80 8.08
N TYR A 91 -5.21 -26.54 7.81
CA TYR A 91 -6.03 -25.69 8.68
C TYR A 91 -7.42 -25.40 8.10
N GLY A 92 -7.71 -25.78 6.85
CA GLY A 92 -8.86 -25.31 6.12
C GLY A 92 -8.82 -23.78 5.94
N LEU A 93 -9.96 -23.13 6.06
CA LEU A 93 -10.08 -21.66 5.98
C LEU A 93 -10.06 -21.00 7.37
N LYS A 94 -9.33 -21.55 8.34
CA LYS A 94 -9.14 -20.94 9.65
C LYS A 94 -7.99 -19.92 9.57
N ALA A 95 -8.31 -18.63 9.56
CA ALA A 95 -7.33 -17.54 9.40
C ALA A 95 -6.13 -17.65 10.34
N GLY A 96 -6.36 -18.00 11.63
CA GLY A 96 -5.29 -18.17 12.63
C GLY A 96 -4.21 -19.18 12.24
N GLY A 97 -4.54 -20.24 11.48
CA GLY A 97 -3.56 -21.21 10.97
C GLY A 97 -2.66 -20.60 9.89
N HIS A 98 -3.24 -19.80 9.00
CA HIS A 98 -2.49 -19.09 7.95
C HIS A 98 -1.58 -18.02 8.56
N HIS A 99 -2.04 -17.28 9.56
CA HIS A 99 -1.21 -16.35 10.33
C HIS A 99 -0.07 -17.06 11.07
N PHE A 100 -0.36 -18.22 11.69
CA PHE A 100 0.68 -19.03 12.35
C PHE A 100 1.82 -19.35 11.41
N THR A 101 1.52 -19.79 10.17
CA THR A 101 2.56 -20.09 9.17
C THR A 101 3.38 -18.82 8.82
N ASN A 102 2.74 -17.65 8.67
CA ASN A 102 3.47 -16.38 8.43
C ASN A 102 4.45 -16.06 9.57
N VAL A 103 3.99 -16.16 10.82
CA VAL A 103 4.83 -15.87 12.00
C VAL A 103 5.99 -16.87 12.10
N VAL A 104 5.77 -18.15 11.83
CA VAL A 104 6.83 -19.18 11.82
C VAL A 104 7.86 -18.89 10.72
N LEU A 105 7.43 -18.57 9.50
CA LEU A 105 8.34 -18.22 8.41
C LEU A 105 9.16 -16.97 8.74
N HIS A 106 8.53 -15.94 9.29
CA HIS A 106 9.22 -14.73 9.73
C HIS A 106 10.26 -15.04 10.82
N ASN A 107 9.88 -15.86 11.80
CA ASN A 107 10.79 -16.30 12.87
C ASN A 107 12.00 -17.05 12.31
N ILE A 108 11.79 -17.99 11.38
CA ILE A 108 12.89 -18.70 10.70
C ILE A 108 13.79 -17.71 9.98
N GLY A 109 13.21 -16.75 9.22
CA GLY A 109 13.96 -15.70 8.52
C GLY A 109 14.83 -14.85 9.45
N ALA A 110 14.29 -14.42 10.59
CA ALA A 110 15.01 -13.60 11.57
C ALA A 110 16.16 -14.38 12.26
N VAL A 111 15.92 -15.63 12.62
CA VAL A 111 16.97 -16.50 13.20
C VAL A 111 18.07 -16.78 12.18
N LEU A 112 17.71 -17.09 10.93
CA LEU A 112 18.68 -17.28 9.85
C LEU A 112 19.48 -16.02 9.57
N LEU A 113 18.85 -14.84 9.58
CA LEU A 113 19.53 -13.54 9.44
C LEU A 113 20.64 -13.39 10.50
N PHE A 114 20.31 -13.64 11.76
CA PHE A 114 21.29 -13.61 12.84
C PHE A 114 22.45 -14.57 12.58
N LEU A 115 22.16 -15.84 12.25
CA LEU A 115 23.19 -16.88 12.06
C LEU A 115 24.09 -16.59 10.86
N VAL A 116 23.50 -16.13 9.75
CA VAL A 116 24.24 -15.79 8.52
C VAL A 116 25.14 -14.57 8.75
N PHE A 117 24.63 -13.48 9.32
CA PHE A 117 25.43 -12.29 9.59
C PHE A 117 26.53 -12.55 10.62
N ARG A 118 26.22 -13.31 11.67
CA ARG A 118 27.25 -13.80 12.60
C ARG A 118 28.32 -14.62 11.88
N GLY A 119 27.90 -15.50 10.98
CA GLY A 119 28.83 -16.32 10.20
C GLY A 119 29.70 -15.52 9.24
N MET A 120 29.20 -14.44 8.66
CA MET A 120 29.92 -13.56 7.74
C MET A 120 30.87 -12.61 8.47
N THR A 121 30.44 -12.04 9.60
CA THR A 121 31.12 -10.92 10.27
C THR A 121 31.90 -11.32 11.52
N GLY A 122 31.60 -12.49 12.11
CA GLY A 122 32.13 -12.92 13.41
C GLY A 122 31.57 -12.12 14.62
N CYS A 123 30.66 -11.17 14.40
CA CYS A 123 30.18 -10.22 15.42
C CYS A 123 28.82 -10.63 15.99
N ILE A 124 28.77 -11.36 17.10
CA ILE A 124 27.52 -11.87 17.70
C ILE A 124 26.53 -10.74 18.00
N TRP A 125 26.93 -9.71 18.77
CA TRP A 125 26.01 -8.68 19.26
C TRP A 125 25.50 -7.74 18.18
N ARG A 126 26.35 -7.38 17.21
CA ARG A 126 25.93 -6.58 16.04
C ARG A 126 24.90 -7.35 15.20
N SER A 127 25.18 -8.64 14.93
CA SER A 127 24.26 -9.50 14.17
C SER A 127 22.95 -9.73 14.93
N ALA A 128 23.00 -9.88 16.25
CA ALA A 128 21.82 -10.02 17.10
C ALA A 128 20.93 -8.76 17.07
N PHE A 129 21.54 -7.55 17.13
CA PHE A 129 20.78 -6.30 17.04
C PHE A 129 20.12 -6.12 15.68
N ILE A 130 20.84 -6.38 14.57
CA ILE A 130 20.25 -6.32 13.23
C ILE A 130 19.06 -7.26 13.11
N ALA A 131 19.20 -8.51 13.57
CA ALA A 131 18.15 -9.49 13.53
C ALA A 131 16.96 -9.12 14.44
N ALA A 132 17.21 -8.51 15.60
CA ALA A 132 16.16 -8.05 16.50
C ALA A 132 15.34 -6.90 15.88
N ILE A 133 15.99 -5.90 15.30
CA ILE A 133 15.30 -4.81 14.61
C ILE A 133 14.55 -5.35 13.38
N PHE A 134 15.16 -6.22 12.59
CA PHE A 134 14.45 -6.87 11.47
C PHE A 134 13.21 -7.62 11.97
N ALA A 135 13.31 -8.33 13.10
CA ALA A 135 12.26 -9.17 13.65
C ALA A 135 11.01 -8.39 14.07
N ILE A 136 11.16 -7.19 14.64
CA ILE A 136 10.07 -6.51 15.35
C ILE A 136 9.87 -5.05 14.97
N HIS A 137 10.52 -4.55 13.91
CA HIS A 137 10.29 -3.17 13.50
C HIS A 137 8.84 -2.99 12.99
N PRO A 138 8.12 -1.90 13.32
CA PRO A 138 6.72 -1.70 12.91
C PRO A 138 6.46 -1.85 11.41
N MET A 139 7.39 -1.48 10.55
CA MET A 139 7.30 -1.68 9.10
C MET A 139 7.39 -3.15 8.66
N ARG A 140 7.52 -4.11 9.57
CA ARG A 140 7.42 -5.57 9.28
C ARG A 140 5.98 -6.06 9.39
N VAL A 141 5.12 -5.30 10.07
CA VAL A 141 3.77 -5.73 10.40
C VAL A 141 2.98 -6.09 9.16
N GLU A 142 3.02 -5.26 8.12
CA GLU A 142 2.34 -5.53 6.86
C GLU A 142 2.77 -6.88 6.25
N SER A 143 4.07 -7.18 6.20
CA SER A 143 4.59 -8.44 5.65
C SER A 143 4.26 -9.68 6.49
N VAL A 144 4.04 -9.53 7.81
CA VAL A 144 3.83 -10.67 8.72
C VAL A 144 2.37 -10.89 9.06
N ALA A 145 1.64 -9.80 9.37
CA ALA A 145 0.24 -9.87 9.78
C ALA A 145 -0.72 -10.07 8.61
N TRP A 146 -0.36 -9.65 7.40
CA TRP A 146 -1.18 -9.85 6.22
C TRP A 146 -0.94 -11.23 5.59
N VAL A 147 -1.99 -12.05 5.49
CA VAL A 147 -1.88 -13.43 4.98
C VAL A 147 -1.43 -13.47 3.52
N ALA A 148 -1.99 -12.62 2.64
CA ALA A 148 -1.63 -12.55 1.22
C ALA A 148 -0.16 -12.11 0.99
N GLU A 149 0.51 -11.45 1.97
CA GLU A 149 1.94 -11.13 1.92
C GLU A 149 2.86 -12.28 2.38
N ARG A 150 2.34 -13.52 2.46
CA ARG A 150 3.14 -14.74 2.60
C ARG A 150 4.40 -14.73 1.75
N LYS A 151 4.30 -14.17 0.55
CA LYS A 151 5.40 -14.02 -0.40
C LYS A 151 6.62 -13.30 0.19
N ASP A 152 6.42 -12.35 1.13
CA ASP A 152 7.53 -11.64 1.78
C ASP A 152 8.27 -12.52 2.78
N VAL A 153 7.55 -13.11 3.71
CA VAL A 153 8.16 -13.95 4.75
C VAL A 153 8.77 -15.22 4.17
N LEU A 154 8.13 -15.83 3.15
CA LEU A 154 8.64 -17.02 2.46
C LEU A 154 9.90 -16.69 1.65
N SER A 155 9.87 -15.62 0.82
CA SER A 155 11.08 -15.20 0.08
C SER A 155 12.18 -14.73 1.04
N GLY A 156 11.85 -14.13 2.17
CA GLY A 156 12.81 -13.79 3.22
C GLY A 156 13.57 -14.99 3.76
N VAL A 157 12.90 -16.12 3.98
CA VAL A 157 13.57 -17.39 4.35
C VAL A 157 14.54 -17.81 3.26
N PHE A 158 14.12 -17.84 1.98
CA PHE A 158 15.00 -18.24 0.88
C PHE A 158 16.13 -17.25 0.66
N PHE A 159 15.91 -15.96 0.93
CA PHE A 159 16.98 -14.96 0.93
C PHE A 159 18.08 -15.32 1.92
N MET A 160 17.72 -15.61 3.16
CA MET A 160 18.71 -15.98 4.18
C MET A 160 19.37 -17.32 3.89
N LEU A 161 18.63 -18.30 3.35
CA LEU A 161 19.19 -19.59 2.91
C LEU A 161 20.18 -19.40 1.75
N THR A 162 19.86 -18.53 0.78
CA THR A 162 20.76 -18.20 -0.34
C THR A 162 22.06 -17.57 0.18
N LEU A 163 21.96 -16.59 1.10
CA LEU A 163 23.13 -15.97 1.71
C LEU A 163 23.96 -16.97 2.53
N GLY A 164 23.31 -17.84 3.28
CA GLY A 164 23.97 -18.90 4.05
C GLY A 164 24.69 -19.91 3.18
N ALA A 165 24.03 -20.38 2.09
CA ALA A 165 24.63 -21.27 1.11
C ALA A 165 25.79 -20.59 0.36
N TYR A 166 25.64 -19.29 0.04
CA TYR A 166 26.70 -18.49 -0.53
C TYR A 166 27.93 -18.41 0.41
N LEU A 167 27.72 -18.13 1.68
CA LEU A 167 28.79 -18.14 2.67
C LEU A 167 29.49 -19.51 2.76
N HIS A 168 28.72 -20.58 2.67
CA HIS A 168 29.28 -21.95 2.64
C HIS A 168 30.11 -22.22 1.36
N TYR A 169 29.62 -21.73 0.22
CA TYR A 169 30.32 -21.80 -1.06
C TYR A 169 31.64 -21.02 -1.01
N THR A 170 31.64 -19.79 -0.52
CA THR A 170 32.84 -18.94 -0.48
C THR A 170 33.95 -19.50 0.39
N ARG A 171 33.63 -20.29 1.44
CA ARG A 171 34.62 -20.94 2.35
C ARG A 171 35.26 -22.17 1.75
N ALA A 172 34.55 -22.90 0.92
CA ALA A 172 35.06 -24.10 0.22
C ALA A 172 34.30 -24.25 -1.10
N PRO A 173 34.75 -23.61 -2.18
CA PRO A 173 34.09 -23.65 -3.48
C PRO A 173 33.96 -25.08 -4.04
N SER A 174 32.72 -25.47 -4.38
CA SER A 174 32.40 -26.69 -5.07
C SER A 174 31.13 -26.54 -5.89
N LEU A 175 30.97 -27.32 -6.94
CA LEU A 175 29.78 -27.28 -7.80
C LEU A 175 28.51 -27.59 -7.00
N SER A 176 28.53 -28.56 -6.09
CA SER A 176 27.38 -28.91 -5.27
C SER A 176 26.89 -27.73 -4.40
N ARG A 177 27.81 -27.00 -3.77
CA ARG A 177 27.47 -25.82 -2.95
C ARG A 177 26.94 -24.67 -3.81
N TYR A 178 27.51 -24.49 -5.00
CA TYR A 178 27.01 -23.48 -5.96
C TYR A 178 25.59 -23.84 -6.40
N VAL A 179 25.32 -25.07 -6.75
CA VAL A 179 24.00 -25.57 -7.14
C VAL A 179 23.00 -25.40 -5.97
N THR A 180 23.39 -25.73 -4.74
CA THR A 180 22.53 -25.52 -3.57
C THR A 180 22.12 -24.06 -3.42
N MET A 181 23.06 -23.13 -3.58
CA MET A 181 22.77 -21.70 -3.56
C MET A 181 21.83 -21.30 -4.70
N ALA A 182 22.06 -21.79 -5.93
CA ALA A 182 21.22 -21.52 -7.08
C ALA A 182 19.79 -22.07 -6.91
N ILE A 183 19.62 -23.23 -6.28
CA ILE A 183 18.31 -23.80 -5.93
C ILE A 183 17.55 -22.86 -4.98
N PHE A 184 18.19 -22.38 -3.91
CA PHE A 184 17.54 -21.44 -2.99
C PHE A 184 17.19 -20.11 -3.67
N LEU A 185 18.04 -19.63 -4.58
CA LEU A 185 17.74 -18.47 -5.42
C LEU A 185 16.48 -18.71 -6.26
N VAL A 186 16.38 -19.86 -6.96
CA VAL A 186 15.21 -20.21 -7.77
C VAL A 186 13.95 -20.30 -6.91
N TRP A 187 14.00 -20.92 -5.75
CA TRP A 187 12.86 -20.99 -4.85
C TRP A 187 12.45 -19.60 -4.34
N GLY A 188 13.40 -18.70 -4.07
CA GLY A 188 13.11 -17.32 -3.75
C GLY A 188 12.42 -16.56 -4.89
N LEU A 189 12.89 -16.75 -6.13
CA LEU A 189 12.26 -16.19 -7.35
C LEU A 189 10.84 -16.75 -7.57
N MET A 190 10.60 -18.01 -7.26
CA MET A 190 9.27 -18.64 -7.30
C MET A 190 8.36 -18.19 -6.15
N ALA A 191 8.90 -17.60 -5.08
CA ALA A 191 8.14 -17.05 -3.98
C ALA A 191 7.78 -15.57 -4.22
N LYS A 192 8.75 -14.75 -4.69
CA LYS A 192 8.53 -13.31 -4.95
C LYS A 192 9.45 -12.80 -6.06
N ALA A 193 8.88 -12.12 -7.05
CA ALA A 193 9.61 -11.60 -8.21
C ALA A 193 10.74 -10.62 -7.86
N THR A 194 10.61 -9.84 -6.77
CA THR A 194 11.64 -8.86 -6.35
C THR A 194 12.98 -9.49 -5.99
N PHE A 195 13.03 -10.81 -5.88
CA PHE A 195 14.24 -11.59 -5.60
C PHE A 195 15.30 -11.49 -6.72
N VAL A 196 14.96 -10.96 -7.89
CA VAL A 196 15.87 -10.74 -9.04
C VAL A 196 17.11 -9.92 -8.72
N THR A 197 17.08 -9.14 -7.64
CA THR A 197 18.20 -8.30 -7.20
C THR A 197 19.26 -9.02 -6.37
N VAL A 198 19.02 -10.26 -5.94
CA VAL A 198 19.91 -11.02 -5.06
C VAL A 198 21.35 -11.18 -5.62
N PRO A 199 21.57 -11.44 -6.92
CA PRO A 199 22.94 -11.53 -7.45
C PRO A 199 23.77 -10.26 -7.23
N PHE A 200 23.15 -9.07 -7.27
CA PHE A 200 23.83 -7.81 -6.95
C PHE A 200 24.17 -7.71 -5.46
N VAL A 201 23.27 -8.17 -4.58
CA VAL A 201 23.54 -8.23 -3.13
C VAL A 201 24.73 -9.14 -2.83
N LEU A 202 24.85 -10.28 -3.52
CA LEU A 202 26.02 -11.17 -3.37
C LEU A 202 27.33 -10.49 -3.77
N LEU A 203 27.32 -9.64 -4.82
CA LEU A 203 28.49 -8.83 -5.19
C LEU A 203 28.84 -7.77 -4.13
N LEU A 204 27.85 -7.13 -3.52
CA LEU A 204 28.08 -6.21 -2.40
C LEU A 204 28.73 -6.96 -1.20
N LEU A 205 28.24 -8.15 -0.89
CA LEU A 205 28.79 -8.98 0.18
C LEU A 205 30.21 -9.49 -0.13
N ASP A 206 30.56 -9.70 -1.38
CA ASP A 206 31.94 -10.01 -1.79
C ASP A 206 32.90 -8.88 -1.50
N TYR A 207 32.42 -7.61 -1.59
CA TYR A 207 33.22 -6.46 -1.20
C TYR A 207 33.34 -6.40 0.33
N TRP A 208 32.23 -6.41 1.05
CA TRP A 208 32.18 -6.44 2.49
C TRP A 208 30.90 -7.19 2.94
N PRO A 209 30.98 -8.12 3.92
CA PRO A 209 32.11 -8.42 4.82
C PRO A 209 33.06 -9.53 4.31
N LEU A 210 32.82 -10.17 3.14
CA LEU A 210 33.58 -11.34 2.71
C LEU A 210 34.97 -11.02 2.16
N GLN A 211 35.27 -9.76 1.81
CA GLN A 211 36.57 -9.25 1.35
C GLN A 211 37.17 -10.04 0.17
N ARG A 212 36.34 -10.51 -0.76
CA ARG A 212 36.76 -11.25 -1.98
C ARG A 212 37.09 -10.32 -3.15
N ALA A 213 36.58 -9.08 -3.15
CA ALA A 213 36.71 -8.09 -4.22
C ALA A 213 37.89 -7.13 -3.95
N ASN A 214 39.13 -7.66 -3.84
CA ASN A 214 40.30 -6.88 -3.46
C ASN A 214 40.93 -6.08 -4.60
N ASN A 215 40.61 -6.39 -5.86
CA ASN A 215 41.10 -5.70 -7.06
C ASN A 215 40.15 -5.91 -8.23
N PHE A 216 40.35 -5.16 -9.32
CA PHE A 216 39.50 -5.23 -10.51
C PHE A 216 39.45 -6.62 -11.15
N ARG A 217 40.57 -7.37 -11.16
CA ARG A 217 40.59 -8.74 -11.68
C ARG A 217 39.72 -9.70 -10.84
N ALA A 218 39.79 -9.57 -9.52
CA ALA A 218 38.94 -10.34 -8.60
C ALA A 218 37.46 -9.98 -8.82
N LEU A 219 37.13 -8.67 -8.88
CA LEU A 219 35.77 -8.21 -9.14
C LEU A 219 35.20 -8.76 -10.46
N ARG A 220 36.00 -8.74 -11.55
CA ARG A 220 35.60 -9.33 -12.83
C ARG A 220 35.33 -10.84 -12.70
N GLY A 221 36.19 -11.58 -11.99
CA GLY A 221 36.00 -12.99 -11.73
C GLY A 221 34.71 -13.27 -10.96
N LEU A 222 34.43 -12.46 -9.94
CA LEU A 222 33.21 -12.54 -9.14
C LEU A 222 31.94 -12.20 -9.94
N ALA A 223 32.02 -11.24 -10.86
CA ALA A 223 30.93 -10.94 -11.78
C ALA A 223 30.64 -12.12 -12.72
N ILE A 224 31.67 -12.74 -13.28
CA ILE A 224 31.55 -13.94 -14.13
C ILE A 224 30.94 -15.10 -13.33
N GLU A 225 31.36 -15.32 -12.08
CA GLU A 225 30.80 -16.33 -11.16
C GLU A 225 29.27 -16.18 -11.00
N LYS A 226 28.73 -14.95 -11.05
CA LYS A 226 27.31 -14.67 -10.89
C LYS A 226 26.49 -14.65 -12.19
N ILE A 227 27.13 -14.78 -13.37
CA ILE A 227 26.39 -14.80 -14.64
C ILE A 227 25.24 -15.82 -14.67
N PRO A 228 25.39 -17.07 -14.20
CA PRO A 228 24.28 -18.00 -14.18
C PRO A 228 23.14 -17.57 -13.26
N LEU A 229 23.45 -16.89 -12.15
CA LEU A 229 22.44 -16.37 -11.22
C LEU A 229 21.70 -15.17 -11.83
N PHE A 230 22.40 -14.29 -12.56
CA PHE A 230 21.79 -13.22 -13.33
C PHE A 230 20.88 -13.75 -14.45
N ALA A 231 21.27 -14.82 -15.12
CA ALA A 231 20.45 -15.47 -16.14
C ALA A 231 19.14 -16.02 -15.55
N LEU A 232 19.20 -16.66 -14.37
CA LEU A 232 18.01 -17.13 -13.65
C LEU A 232 17.10 -15.95 -13.25
N SER A 233 17.68 -14.85 -12.74
CA SER A 233 16.94 -13.63 -12.40
C SER A 233 16.30 -12.99 -13.63
N ALA A 234 17.00 -12.93 -14.76
CA ALA A 234 16.45 -12.40 -16.01
C ALA A 234 15.28 -13.25 -16.54
N ALA A 235 15.41 -14.58 -16.50
CA ALA A 235 14.32 -15.47 -16.87
C ALA A 235 13.07 -15.28 -15.99
N ALA A 236 13.24 -15.12 -14.67
CA ALA A 236 12.16 -14.83 -13.75
C ALA A 236 11.54 -13.44 -14.00
N SER A 237 12.34 -12.44 -14.36
CA SER A 237 11.85 -11.11 -14.72
C SER A 237 10.95 -11.16 -15.96
N VAL A 238 11.36 -11.91 -17.00
CA VAL A 238 10.54 -12.12 -18.21
C VAL A 238 9.22 -12.79 -17.85
N ALA A 239 9.25 -13.87 -17.06
CA ALA A 239 8.04 -14.57 -16.61
C ALA A 239 7.09 -13.61 -15.84
N THR A 240 7.65 -12.76 -14.98
CA THR A 240 6.88 -11.77 -14.21
C THR A 240 6.21 -10.74 -15.12
N VAL A 241 6.96 -10.16 -16.07
CA VAL A 241 6.42 -9.18 -17.03
C VAL A 241 5.28 -9.79 -17.85
N LEU A 242 5.44 -11.02 -18.33
CA LEU A 242 4.40 -11.73 -19.08
C LEU A 242 3.14 -11.99 -18.23
N ALA A 243 3.30 -12.26 -16.92
CA ALA A 243 2.17 -12.48 -16.02
C ALA A 243 1.44 -11.17 -15.63
N GLN A 244 2.12 -10.02 -15.63
CA GLN A 244 1.60 -8.75 -15.12
C GLN A 244 1.08 -7.79 -16.20
N THR A 245 1.00 -8.18 -17.45
CA THR A 245 0.61 -7.30 -18.58
C THR A 245 -0.71 -6.55 -18.36
N VAL A 246 -1.65 -7.11 -17.59
CA VAL A 246 -2.96 -6.51 -17.32
C VAL A 246 -2.94 -5.49 -16.16
N THR A 247 -1.97 -5.59 -15.25
CA THR A 247 -1.91 -4.76 -14.01
C THR A 247 -0.89 -3.64 -14.09
N MET A 248 -0.05 -3.63 -15.10
CA MET A 248 0.93 -2.56 -15.30
C MET A 248 0.27 -1.32 -15.87
N ALA A 249 0.43 -0.18 -15.19
CA ALA A 249 0.01 1.10 -15.72
C ALA A 249 0.83 1.45 -16.98
N SER A 250 0.14 1.85 -18.05
CA SER A 250 0.81 2.35 -19.27
C SER A 250 1.52 3.68 -18.99
N LEU A 251 2.42 4.10 -19.89
CA LEU A 251 3.05 5.43 -19.80
C LEU A 251 2.08 6.56 -20.13
N GLU A 252 0.95 6.25 -20.78
CA GLU A 252 -0.13 7.20 -21.03
C GLU A 252 -0.96 7.43 -19.75
N GLN A 253 -1.24 6.37 -18.99
CA GLN A 253 -1.97 6.44 -17.72
C GLN A 253 -1.15 7.09 -16.61
N LEU A 254 0.14 6.78 -16.53
CA LEU A 254 1.05 7.37 -15.56
C LEU A 254 2.42 7.63 -16.22
N PRO A 255 2.72 8.85 -16.62
CA PRO A 255 4.00 9.21 -17.26
C PRO A 255 5.22 8.91 -16.39
N LEU A 256 6.39 8.80 -17.02
CA LEU A 256 7.64 8.43 -16.32
C LEU A 256 8.06 9.46 -15.26
N LEU A 257 7.85 10.77 -15.52
CA LEU A 257 8.28 11.82 -14.60
C LEU A 257 7.57 11.78 -13.24
N PRO A 258 6.23 11.65 -13.12
CA PRO A 258 5.54 11.39 -11.86
C PRO A 258 6.06 10.14 -11.13
N ARG A 259 6.37 9.05 -11.85
CA ARG A 259 6.95 7.83 -11.24
C ARG A 259 8.31 8.10 -10.62
N LEU A 260 9.20 8.81 -11.30
CA LEU A 260 10.55 9.16 -10.80
C LEU A 260 10.47 10.13 -9.61
N LYS A 261 9.57 11.13 -9.66
CA LYS A 261 9.30 12.03 -8.52
C LYS A 261 8.85 11.22 -7.30
N ASN A 262 7.88 10.31 -7.48
CA ASN A 262 7.37 9.44 -6.42
C ASN A 262 8.46 8.49 -5.88
N ALA A 263 9.27 7.89 -6.74
CA ALA A 263 10.36 7.00 -6.35
C ALA A 263 11.38 7.72 -5.44
N ALA A 264 11.79 8.93 -5.81
CA ALA A 264 12.72 9.73 -5.00
C ALA A 264 12.15 10.07 -3.62
N VAL A 265 10.88 10.52 -3.57
CA VAL A 265 10.20 10.84 -2.30
C VAL A 265 10.00 9.58 -1.46
N SER A 266 9.62 8.45 -2.06
CA SER A 266 9.40 7.17 -1.38
C SER A 266 10.69 6.65 -0.72
N LEU A 267 11.85 6.74 -1.39
CA LEU A 267 13.14 6.37 -0.81
C LEU A 267 13.43 7.12 0.50
N ILE A 268 13.24 8.43 0.52
CA ILE A 268 13.46 9.23 1.74
C ILE A 268 12.37 8.97 2.78
N THR A 269 11.13 8.76 2.35
CA THR A 269 10.03 8.43 3.26
C THR A 269 10.28 7.12 4.01
N TYR A 270 10.75 6.06 3.34
CA TYR A 270 11.12 4.80 3.99
C TYR A 270 12.27 4.97 4.99
N LEU A 271 13.27 5.82 4.69
CA LEU A 271 14.31 6.16 5.68
C LEU A 271 13.71 6.89 6.89
N ARG A 272 12.84 7.87 6.67
CA ARG A 272 12.14 8.56 7.76
C ARG A 272 11.35 7.57 8.63
N GLN A 273 10.54 6.72 7.99
CA GLN A 273 9.71 5.73 8.68
C GLN A 273 10.52 4.65 9.42
N MET A 274 11.76 4.39 9.01
CA MET A 274 12.66 3.51 9.77
C MET A 274 13.03 4.10 11.15
N PHE A 275 13.17 5.42 11.27
CA PHE A 275 13.49 6.08 12.54
C PHE A 275 12.26 6.56 13.29
N TRP A 276 11.20 6.86 12.55
CA TRP A 276 9.95 7.39 13.08
C TRP A 276 8.78 6.69 12.39
N PRO A 277 8.44 5.47 12.81
CA PRO A 277 7.43 4.62 12.18
C PRO A 277 6.00 5.01 12.59
N THR A 278 5.61 6.25 12.31
CA THR A 278 4.26 6.77 12.43
C THR A 278 3.58 6.80 11.07
N ASP A 279 2.26 6.91 11.06
CA ASP A 279 1.44 7.06 9.85
C ASP A 279 1.63 5.88 8.88
N LEU A 280 1.76 4.66 9.43
CA LEU A 280 1.85 3.43 8.66
C LEU A 280 0.44 2.98 8.25
N ALA A 281 0.20 2.80 6.96
CA ALA A 281 -1.09 2.40 6.41
C ALA A 281 -0.94 1.28 5.39
N VAL A 282 -1.98 0.45 5.27
CA VAL A 282 -2.02 -0.66 4.31
C VAL A 282 -1.98 -0.19 2.86
N PHE A 283 -2.42 1.04 2.58
CA PHE A 283 -2.46 1.59 1.23
C PHE A 283 -2.18 3.09 1.23
N TYR A 284 -1.23 3.51 0.41
CA TYR A 284 -0.90 4.91 0.17
C TYR A 284 -1.24 5.25 -1.28
N PRO A 285 -2.27 6.06 -1.56
CA PRO A 285 -2.64 6.45 -2.91
C PRO A 285 -1.50 7.13 -3.66
N HIS A 286 -1.38 6.89 -4.96
CA HIS A 286 -0.36 7.54 -5.77
C HIS A 286 -0.69 9.04 -5.93
N PRO A 287 0.26 9.96 -5.64
CA PRO A 287 0.01 11.40 -5.68
C PRO A 287 -0.03 11.96 -7.12
N HIS A 288 0.11 11.14 -8.16
CA HIS A 288 0.19 11.57 -9.57
C HIS A 288 1.20 12.70 -9.75
N ASP A 289 0.84 13.82 -10.36
CA ASP A 289 1.74 14.97 -10.57
C ASP A 289 1.69 16.04 -9.47
N GLN A 290 1.04 15.75 -8.33
CA GLN A 290 0.80 16.72 -7.27
C GLN A 290 1.94 16.84 -6.24
N LEU A 291 3.03 16.10 -6.41
CA LEU A 291 4.16 16.24 -5.51
C LEU A 291 4.77 17.65 -5.62
N ASN A 292 4.86 18.33 -4.48
CA ASN A 292 5.54 19.61 -4.41
C ASN A 292 6.99 19.45 -4.90
N ILE A 293 7.37 20.26 -5.88
CA ILE A 293 8.69 20.18 -6.51
C ILE A 293 9.83 20.33 -5.50
N TRP A 294 9.66 21.16 -4.47
CA TRP A 294 10.68 21.34 -3.43
C TRP A 294 10.90 20.08 -2.59
N ILE A 295 9.84 19.30 -2.34
CA ILE A 295 9.95 18.00 -1.65
C ILE A 295 10.74 17.03 -2.54
N VAL A 296 10.45 17.00 -3.85
CA VAL A 296 11.15 16.14 -4.81
C VAL A 296 12.63 16.52 -4.91
N LEU A 297 12.93 17.82 -5.07
CA LEU A 297 14.31 18.30 -5.15
C LEU A 297 15.10 18.02 -3.87
N THR A 298 14.47 18.21 -2.70
CA THR A 298 15.09 17.91 -1.40
C THR A 298 15.37 16.41 -1.28
N ALA A 299 14.42 15.56 -1.66
CA ALA A 299 14.61 14.11 -1.65
C ALA A 299 15.76 13.69 -2.58
N ALA A 300 15.78 14.20 -3.80
CA ALA A 300 16.84 13.92 -4.77
C ALA A 300 18.21 14.39 -4.26
N ALA A 301 18.30 15.59 -3.71
CA ALA A 301 19.53 16.12 -3.14
C ALA A 301 20.05 15.26 -1.97
N LEU A 302 19.16 14.80 -1.08
CA LEU A 302 19.51 13.90 0.02
C LEU A 302 20.02 12.55 -0.49
N ILE A 303 19.35 11.94 -1.49
CA ILE A 303 19.78 10.68 -2.09
C ILE A 303 21.18 10.83 -2.70
N ILE A 304 21.41 11.91 -3.46
CA ILE A 304 22.71 12.19 -4.06
C ILE A 304 23.77 12.40 -2.97
N ALA A 305 23.49 13.21 -1.95
CA ALA A 305 24.42 13.48 -0.86
C ALA A 305 24.81 12.22 -0.10
N ILE A 306 23.85 11.36 0.26
CA ILE A 306 24.13 10.09 0.95
C ILE A 306 24.92 9.15 0.03
N THR A 307 24.57 9.07 -1.25
CA THR A 307 25.27 8.22 -2.22
C THR A 307 26.73 8.67 -2.39
N VAL A 308 26.97 9.98 -2.57
CA VAL A 308 28.32 10.54 -2.67
C VAL A 308 29.10 10.28 -1.39
N ALA A 309 28.50 10.53 -0.23
CA ALA A 309 29.15 10.25 1.06
C ALA A 309 29.51 8.77 1.19
N ALA A 310 28.62 7.85 0.83
CA ALA A 310 28.89 6.41 0.88
C ALA A 310 30.04 6.00 -0.08
N ILE A 311 30.12 6.63 -1.26
CA ILE A 311 31.22 6.40 -2.19
C ILE A 311 32.54 7.00 -1.67
N LEU A 312 32.53 8.18 -1.09
CA LEU A 312 33.76 8.82 -0.59
C LEU A 312 34.39 8.07 0.58
N VAL A 313 33.59 7.35 1.38
CA VAL A 313 34.08 6.63 2.56
C VAL A 313 34.21 5.12 2.37
N TYR A 314 34.00 4.59 1.14
CA TYR A 314 33.88 3.14 0.90
C TYR A 314 35.09 2.33 1.35
N GLU A 315 36.30 2.86 1.23
CA GLU A 315 37.54 2.17 1.64
C GLU A 315 37.68 2.11 3.17
N LYS A 316 37.34 3.19 3.88
CA LYS A 316 37.50 3.30 5.33
C LYS A 316 36.34 2.66 6.10
N HIS A 317 35.13 2.81 5.57
CA HIS A 317 33.87 2.37 6.18
C HIS A 317 33.01 1.58 5.16
N PRO A 318 33.49 0.41 4.68
CA PRO A 318 32.85 -0.33 3.60
C PRO A 318 31.40 -0.75 3.90
N TYR A 319 31.05 -0.91 5.18
CA TYR A 319 29.69 -1.20 5.62
C TYR A 319 28.69 -0.06 5.30
N ILE A 320 29.15 1.19 5.19
CA ILE A 320 28.30 2.32 4.78
C ILE A 320 27.93 2.16 3.30
N PHE A 321 28.92 1.91 2.45
CA PHE A 321 28.71 1.66 1.03
C PHE A 321 27.78 0.45 0.82
N VAL A 322 28.12 -0.68 1.41
CA VAL A 322 27.32 -1.93 1.24
C VAL A 322 25.89 -1.75 1.77
N GLY A 323 25.72 -1.15 2.95
CA GLY A 323 24.41 -0.94 3.55
C GLY A 323 23.51 -0.01 2.73
N TRP A 324 24.09 1.07 2.20
CA TRP A 324 23.37 2.02 1.36
C TRP A 324 22.96 1.41 0.01
N PHE A 325 23.89 0.76 -0.69
CA PHE A 325 23.60 0.13 -1.98
C PHE A 325 22.72 -1.12 -1.84
N TRP A 326 22.79 -1.86 -0.75
CA TRP A 326 21.82 -2.91 -0.41
C TRP A 326 20.39 -2.33 -0.36
N TYR A 327 20.21 -1.23 0.36
CA TYR A 327 18.92 -0.56 0.47
C TYR A 327 18.38 -0.11 -0.90
N LEU A 328 19.20 0.57 -1.69
CA LEU A 328 18.81 1.04 -3.00
C LEU A 328 18.47 -0.12 -3.95
N LEU A 329 19.36 -1.11 -4.07
CA LEU A 329 19.20 -2.22 -5.02
C LEU A 329 17.96 -3.06 -4.76
N LEU A 330 17.66 -3.34 -3.50
CA LEU A 330 16.47 -4.13 -3.15
C LEU A 330 15.16 -3.35 -3.31
N LEU A 331 15.19 -2.02 -3.29
CA LEU A 331 14.01 -1.19 -3.54
C LEU A 331 13.73 -0.95 -5.02
N VAL A 332 14.72 -0.96 -5.90
CA VAL A 332 14.55 -0.67 -7.34
C VAL A 332 13.33 -1.36 -7.96
N PRO A 333 13.07 -2.67 -7.76
CA PRO A 333 11.93 -3.33 -8.39
C PRO A 333 10.56 -2.85 -7.91
N VAL A 334 10.49 -2.18 -6.74
CA VAL A 334 9.23 -1.81 -6.05
C VAL A 334 9.03 -0.30 -5.91
N LEU A 335 9.93 0.51 -6.46
CA LEU A 335 9.82 1.98 -6.42
C LEU A 335 8.78 2.58 -7.37
N GLY A 336 8.08 1.74 -8.15
CA GLY A 336 7.07 2.22 -9.10
C GLY A 336 7.65 2.82 -10.38
N ILE A 337 8.94 2.60 -10.72
CA ILE A 337 9.50 2.95 -12.03
C ILE A 337 8.76 2.14 -13.12
N VAL A 338 8.57 0.85 -12.88
CA VAL A 338 7.56 0.03 -13.53
C VAL A 338 6.39 -0.05 -12.58
N GLN A 339 5.33 0.73 -12.84
CA GLN A 339 4.20 0.85 -11.93
C GLN A 339 3.27 -0.35 -12.09
N ALA A 340 3.12 -1.13 -11.03
CA ALA A 340 2.12 -2.17 -10.90
C ALA A 340 1.22 -1.86 -9.70
N GLY A 341 -0.08 -1.72 -9.95
CA GLY A 341 -1.06 -1.28 -8.95
C GLY A 341 -1.13 0.23 -8.75
N LEU A 342 -2.05 0.67 -7.88
CA LEU A 342 -2.43 2.07 -7.67
C LEU A 342 -1.69 2.75 -6.49
N GLN A 343 -0.86 2.00 -5.77
CA GLN A 343 -0.14 2.52 -4.60
C GLN A 343 1.12 3.30 -4.97
N ALA A 344 1.38 4.39 -4.25
CA ALA A 344 2.63 5.16 -4.33
C ALA A 344 3.82 4.40 -3.75
N ARG A 345 3.58 3.72 -2.63
CA ARG A 345 4.56 2.98 -1.82
C ARG A 345 3.82 1.96 -0.94
N ALA A 346 4.55 1.07 -0.27
CA ALA A 346 4.02 0.14 0.73
C ALA A 346 5.09 -0.20 1.77
N ASP A 347 4.71 -0.33 3.04
CA ASP A 347 5.67 -0.60 4.12
C ASP A 347 6.39 -1.93 3.93
N ARG A 348 5.69 -2.95 3.40
CA ARG A 348 6.22 -4.26 3.03
C ARG A 348 7.39 -4.23 2.05
N PHE A 349 7.51 -3.20 1.22
CA PHE A 349 8.63 -3.06 0.27
C PHE A 349 9.97 -2.89 0.97
N THR A 350 9.95 -2.49 2.24
CA THR A 350 11.16 -2.31 3.06
C THR A 350 11.62 -3.59 3.79
N TYR A 351 10.92 -4.72 3.63
CA TYR A 351 11.16 -5.95 4.40
C TYR A 351 12.62 -6.40 4.39
N LEU A 352 13.24 -6.54 3.25
CA LEU A 352 14.67 -6.87 3.11
C LEU A 352 15.59 -5.63 2.99
N PRO A 353 15.17 -4.51 2.34
CA PRO A 353 16.02 -3.35 2.17
C PRO A 353 16.54 -2.72 3.48
N HIS A 354 15.72 -2.65 4.52
CA HIS A 354 16.11 -2.05 5.80
C HIS A 354 17.20 -2.82 6.54
N ILE A 355 17.47 -4.09 6.19
CA ILE A 355 18.62 -4.83 6.74
C ILE A 355 19.91 -4.07 6.44
N GLY A 356 20.07 -3.53 5.22
CA GLY A 356 21.23 -2.73 4.83
C GLY A 356 21.42 -1.48 5.68
N ILE A 357 20.33 -0.74 5.91
CA ILE A 357 20.39 0.47 6.75
C ILE A 357 20.67 0.12 8.21
N THR A 358 20.02 -0.92 8.75
CA THR A 358 20.29 -1.38 10.13
C THR A 358 21.75 -1.81 10.29
N MET A 359 22.31 -2.50 9.28
CA MET A 359 23.72 -2.89 9.23
C MET A 359 24.64 -1.65 9.25
N LEU A 360 24.43 -0.71 8.32
CA LEU A 360 25.17 0.55 8.24
C LEU A 360 25.17 1.28 9.59
N LEU A 361 23.99 1.47 10.19
CA LEU A 361 23.86 2.16 11.48
C LEU A 361 24.57 1.42 12.61
N THR A 362 24.41 0.09 12.68
CA THR A 362 25.01 -0.72 13.75
C THR A 362 26.53 -0.61 13.76
N TRP A 363 27.16 -0.70 12.58
CA TRP A 363 28.64 -0.56 12.49
C TRP A 363 29.06 0.88 12.70
N SER A 364 28.37 1.88 12.13
CA SER A 364 28.69 3.30 12.35
C SER A 364 28.62 3.68 13.83
N CYS A 365 27.56 3.30 14.54
CA CYS A 365 27.45 3.59 15.98
C CYS A 365 28.59 2.95 16.79
N THR A 366 28.99 1.71 16.44
CA THR A 366 30.10 1.07 17.13
C THR A 366 31.43 1.71 16.84
N ASP A 367 31.66 2.22 15.65
CA ASP A 367 32.90 2.89 15.25
C ASP A 367 32.99 4.30 15.86
N LEU A 368 31.93 5.09 15.82
CA LEU A 368 31.87 6.44 16.39
C LEU A 368 32.06 6.45 17.92
N THR A 369 31.68 5.38 18.59
CA THR A 369 31.78 5.25 20.04
C THR A 369 33.06 4.56 20.52
N GLN A 370 34.01 4.23 19.61
CA GLN A 370 35.20 3.44 19.97
C GLN A 370 36.00 4.04 21.14
N GLN A 371 36.11 5.34 21.20
CA GLN A 371 36.89 6.06 22.22
C GLN A 371 36.10 6.37 23.50
N TRP A 372 34.80 6.07 23.55
CA TRP A 372 33.98 6.42 24.72
C TRP A 372 34.24 5.47 25.89
N ARG A 373 34.50 6.01 27.06
CA ARG A 373 34.76 5.26 28.30
C ARG A 373 33.61 4.30 28.65
N ASN A 374 32.37 4.76 28.44
CA ASN A 374 31.14 4.02 28.79
C ASN A 374 30.44 3.42 27.57
N ARG A 375 31.17 3.21 26.45
CA ARG A 375 30.56 2.78 25.16
C ARG A 375 29.65 1.57 25.27
N ARG A 376 30.01 0.57 26.09
CA ARG A 376 29.20 -0.64 26.25
C ARG A 376 27.84 -0.32 26.86
N VAL A 377 27.81 0.48 27.93
CA VAL A 377 26.56 0.88 28.59
C VAL A 377 25.72 1.70 27.62
N VAL A 378 26.28 2.70 26.95
CA VAL A 378 25.58 3.57 26.01
C VAL A 378 24.96 2.73 24.87
N LEU A 379 25.75 1.90 24.20
CA LEU A 379 25.25 1.08 23.08
C LEU A 379 24.19 0.05 23.53
N THR A 380 24.37 -0.56 24.71
CA THR A 380 23.39 -1.52 25.24
C THR A 380 22.08 -0.82 25.60
N SER A 381 22.15 0.35 26.24
CA SER A 381 20.95 1.14 26.57
C SER A 381 20.22 1.62 25.31
N MET A 382 20.94 2.14 24.31
CA MET A 382 20.35 2.53 23.04
C MET A 382 19.68 1.35 22.34
N ALA A 383 20.33 0.18 22.30
CA ALA A 383 19.78 -1.02 21.70
C ALA A 383 18.51 -1.50 22.45
N ALA A 384 18.56 -1.50 23.79
CA ALA A 384 17.41 -1.87 24.61
C ALA A 384 16.22 -0.93 24.41
N CYS A 385 16.45 0.39 24.36
CA CYS A 385 15.42 1.38 24.08
C CYS A 385 14.83 1.20 22.68
N ALA A 386 15.66 0.99 21.65
CA ALA A 386 15.19 0.78 20.28
C ALA A 386 14.36 -0.50 20.17
N ILE A 387 14.78 -1.60 20.80
CA ILE A 387 14.05 -2.87 20.83
C ILE A 387 12.72 -2.70 21.56
N ALA A 388 12.71 -2.07 22.74
CA ALA A 388 11.50 -1.86 23.53
C ALA A 388 10.49 -0.98 22.77
N ALA A 389 10.94 0.13 22.18
CA ALA A 389 10.10 0.99 21.35
C ALA A 389 9.53 0.23 20.14
N SER A 390 10.37 -0.58 19.46
CA SER A 390 9.91 -1.38 18.32
C SER A 390 8.88 -2.42 18.73
N ILE A 391 9.03 -3.10 19.88
CA ILE A 391 8.03 -4.06 20.40
C ILE A 391 6.68 -3.35 20.60
N LEU A 392 6.68 -2.21 21.31
CA LEU A 392 5.44 -1.49 21.63
C LEU A 392 4.74 -0.99 20.37
N LEU A 393 5.47 -0.35 19.48
CA LEU A 393 4.92 0.21 18.24
C LEU A 393 4.46 -0.89 17.26
N ALA A 394 5.22 -1.98 17.12
CA ALA A 394 4.84 -3.09 16.26
C ALA A 394 3.65 -3.86 16.85
N TYR A 395 3.58 -4.05 18.16
CA TYR A 395 2.43 -4.66 18.83
C TYR A 395 1.15 -3.86 18.54
N GLN A 396 1.21 -2.53 18.72
CA GLN A 396 0.10 -1.63 18.42
C GLN A 396 -0.27 -1.68 16.92
N GLN A 397 0.72 -1.56 16.02
CA GLN A 397 0.48 -1.61 14.59
C GLN A 397 -0.17 -2.93 14.15
N THR A 398 0.19 -4.05 14.79
CA THR A 398 -0.38 -5.37 14.51
C THR A 398 -1.87 -5.42 14.88
N THR A 399 -2.34 -4.68 15.90
CA THR A 399 -3.77 -4.66 16.26
C THR A 399 -4.67 -4.10 15.17
N TYR A 400 -4.16 -3.22 14.31
CA TYR A 400 -4.93 -2.67 13.18
C TYR A 400 -5.22 -3.72 12.09
N TRP A 401 -4.46 -4.83 12.07
CA TRP A 401 -4.65 -5.94 11.13
C TRP A 401 -5.59 -7.03 11.68
N ARG A 402 -6.33 -6.75 12.74
CA ARG A 402 -7.21 -7.74 13.39
C ARG A 402 -8.35 -8.21 12.49
N ASP A 403 -8.95 -7.29 11.75
CA ASP A 403 -10.06 -7.52 10.81
C ASP A 403 -10.10 -6.40 9.76
N SER A 404 -10.90 -6.59 8.70
CA SER A 404 -11.02 -5.61 7.60
C SER A 404 -11.49 -4.23 8.06
N ILE A 405 -12.40 -4.15 9.04
CA ILE A 405 -12.93 -2.86 9.50
C ILE A 405 -11.82 -2.09 10.21
N SER A 406 -11.16 -2.68 11.19
CA SER A 406 -10.05 -2.06 11.93
C SER A 406 -8.92 -1.61 10.98
N LEU A 407 -8.61 -2.42 9.95
CA LEU A 407 -7.58 -2.12 8.97
C LEU A 407 -7.90 -0.86 8.16
N TRP A 408 -9.12 -0.80 7.61
CA TRP A 408 -9.49 0.31 6.73
C TRP A 408 -9.86 1.58 7.50
N GLU A 409 -10.41 1.49 8.71
CA GLU A 409 -10.57 2.64 9.61
C GLU A 409 -9.22 3.29 9.94
N HIS A 410 -8.21 2.46 10.26
CA HIS A 410 -6.85 2.97 10.48
C HIS A 410 -6.25 3.59 9.20
N ALA A 411 -6.43 2.96 8.04
CA ALA A 411 -5.99 3.50 6.77
C ALA A 411 -6.59 4.88 6.48
N LEU A 412 -7.88 5.07 6.76
CA LEU A 412 -8.57 6.36 6.60
C LEU A 412 -8.14 7.41 7.63
N ALA A 413 -7.75 6.99 8.85
CA ALA A 413 -7.17 7.90 9.84
C ALA A 413 -5.83 8.49 9.37
N VAL A 414 -5.05 7.74 8.58
CA VAL A 414 -3.76 8.16 8.01
C VAL A 414 -3.93 8.87 6.66
N THR A 415 -4.87 8.39 5.84
CA THR A 415 -5.13 8.87 4.47
C THR A 415 -6.63 9.09 4.27
N PRO A 416 -7.20 10.24 4.72
CA PRO A 416 -8.66 10.45 4.74
C PRO A 416 -9.34 10.40 3.37
N ASP A 417 -8.70 10.91 2.32
CA ASP A 417 -9.23 10.93 0.95
C ASP A 417 -8.86 9.67 0.14
N ASN A 418 -8.71 8.53 0.82
CA ASN A 418 -8.30 7.27 0.20
C ASN A 418 -9.51 6.51 -0.37
N GLN A 419 -9.74 6.64 -1.68
CA GLN A 419 -10.81 5.94 -2.39
C GLN A 419 -10.81 4.43 -2.12
N THR A 420 -9.64 3.78 -2.23
CA THR A 420 -9.50 2.32 -2.03
C THR A 420 -9.89 1.92 -0.61
N ALA A 421 -9.48 2.70 0.40
CA ALA A 421 -9.83 2.45 1.79
C ALA A 421 -11.33 2.58 2.04
N HIS A 422 -11.98 3.62 1.50
CA HIS A 422 -13.42 3.80 1.60
C HIS A 422 -14.19 2.66 0.91
N GLN A 423 -13.77 2.22 -0.29
CA GLN A 423 -14.42 1.11 -1.00
C GLN A 423 -14.35 -0.20 -0.21
N ASN A 424 -13.17 -0.55 0.29
CA ASN A 424 -12.98 -1.79 1.04
C ASN A 424 -13.65 -1.75 2.42
N LEU A 425 -13.67 -0.59 3.09
CA LEU A 425 -14.43 -0.42 4.33
C LEU A 425 -15.93 -0.56 4.09
N ALA A 426 -16.44 0.03 3.02
CA ALA A 426 -17.85 -0.13 2.64
C ALA A 426 -18.22 -1.60 2.42
N ALA A 427 -17.38 -2.36 1.72
CA ALA A 427 -17.58 -3.79 1.49
C ALA A 427 -17.54 -4.60 2.82
N ALA A 428 -16.58 -4.28 3.71
CA ALA A 428 -16.46 -4.93 5.00
C ALA A 428 -17.68 -4.64 5.91
N LEU A 429 -18.17 -3.41 5.93
CA LEU A 429 -19.37 -3.03 6.69
C LEU A 429 -20.64 -3.67 6.13
N TRP A 430 -20.75 -3.75 4.80
CA TRP A 430 -21.87 -4.44 4.14
C TRP A 430 -21.93 -5.91 4.54
N SER A 431 -20.80 -6.62 4.51
CA SER A 431 -20.73 -8.03 4.90
C SER A 431 -21.12 -8.29 6.37
N LYS A 432 -20.98 -7.27 7.24
CA LYS A 432 -21.41 -7.31 8.66
C LYS A 432 -22.83 -6.78 8.88
N GLY A 433 -23.60 -6.49 7.82
CA GLY A 433 -24.97 -5.98 7.88
C GLY A 433 -25.10 -4.49 8.25
N LYS A 434 -24.02 -3.74 8.34
CA LYS A 434 -24.00 -2.30 8.64
C LYS A 434 -24.25 -1.47 7.37
N THR A 435 -25.45 -1.57 6.80
CA THR A 435 -25.78 -1.02 5.48
C THR A 435 -25.70 0.50 5.40
N THR A 436 -26.08 1.22 6.44
CA THR A 436 -26.02 2.70 6.47
C THR A 436 -24.57 3.19 6.42
N ASP A 437 -23.70 2.64 7.29
CA ASP A 437 -22.28 3.01 7.31
C ASP A 437 -21.60 2.62 5.99
N SER A 438 -21.96 1.47 5.43
CA SER A 438 -21.47 1.03 4.11
C SER A 438 -21.82 2.04 3.01
N ARG A 439 -23.08 2.53 2.94
CA ARG A 439 -23.49 3.55 1.94
C ARG A 439 -22.73 4.86 2.12
N MET A 440 -22.49 5.27 3.36
CA MET A 440 -21.71 6.49 3.66
C MET A 440 -20.28 6.36 3.10
N HIS A 441 -19.61 5.26 3.34
CA HIS A 441 -18.25 5.04 2.83
C HIS A 441 -18.23 4.82 1.30
N SER A 442 -19.24 4.22 0.71
CA SER A 442 -19.36 4.11 -0.76
C SER A 442 -19.47 5.50 -1.40
N ARG A 443 -20.24 6.40 -0.80
CA ARG A 443 -20.35 7.79 -1.25
C ARG A 443 -19.04 8.56 -1.06
N ALA A 444 -18.38 8.39 0.08
CA ALA A 444 -17.08 9.00 0.34
C ALA A 444 -16.01 8.51 -0.66
N ALA A 445 -16.05 7.24 -1.06
CA ALA A 445 -15.18 6.70 -2.11
C ALA A 445 -15.43 7.39 -3.46
N ALA A 446 -16.69 7.59 -3.84
CA ALA A 446 -17.04 8.30 -5.08
C ALA A 446 -16.57 9.75 -5.06
N ILE A 447 -16.72 10.46 -3.93
CA ILE A 447 -16.21 11.82 -3.74
C ILE A 447 -14.68 11.85 -3.89
N ALA A 448 -13.97 10.93 -3.24
CA ALA A 448 -12.51 10.84 -3.33
C ALA A 448 -12.04 10.55 -4.77
N HIS A 449 -12.77 9.70 -5.49
CA HIS A 449 -12.51 9.43 -6.90
C HIS A 449 -12.69 10.70 -7.76
N ALA A 450 -13.84 11.37 -7.66
CA ALA A 450 -14.11 12.59 -8.42
C ALA A 450 -13.06 13.68 -8.13
N ARG A 451 -12.70 13.90 -6.86
CA ARG A 451 -11.63 14.83 -6.48
C ARG A 451 -10.28 14.46 -7.12
N THR A 452 -9.95 13.18 -7.19
CA THR A 452 -8.71 12.72 -7.83
C THR A 452 -8.75 12.97 -9.34
N THR A 453 -9.87 12.68 -10.00
CA THR A 453 -10.05 12.96 -11.44
C THR A 453 -9.91 14.44 -11.73
N LEU A 454 -10.52 15.33 -10.92
CA LEU A 454 -10.42 16.79 -11.10
C LEU A 454 -9.02 17.35 -10.85
N LYS A 455 -8.17 16.64 -10.13
CA LYS A 455 -6.76 17.02 -10.00
C LYS A 455 -5.98 16.80 -11.31
N ASP A 456 -6.31 15.75 -12.05
CA ASP A 456 -5.68 15.46 -13.34
C ASP A 456 -6.37 16.20 -14.49
N TYR A 457 -7.68 16.40 -14.38
CA TYR A 457 -8.53 17.06 -15.38
C TYR A 457 -9.38 18.19 -14.75
N PRO A 458 -8.76 19.34 -14.39
CA PRO A 458 -9.42 20.40 -13.63
C PRO A 458 -10.55 21.13 -14.35
N PHE A 459 -10.76 20.86 -15.64
CA PHE A 459 -11.82 21.47 -16.46
C PHE A 459 -12.86 20.42 -16.93
N ASP A 460 -12.91 19.25 -16.28
CA ASP A 460 -13.85 18.19 -16.64
C ASP A 460 -15.25 18.49 -16.05
N VAL A 461 -16.09 19.13 -16.87
CA VAL A 461 -17.45 19.54 -16.52
C VAL A 461 -18.32 18.39 -15.97
N PRO A 462 -18.38 17.19 -16.58
CA PRO A 462 -19.13 16.07 -16.02
C PRO A 462 -18.71 15.71 -14.59
N THR A 463 -17.42 15.63 -14.33
CA THR A 463 -16.92 15.30 -12.98
C THR A 463 -17.23 16.37 -11.95
N HIS A 464 -17.19 17.67 -12.30
CA HIS A 464 -17.65 18.74 -11.41
C HIS A 464 -19.15 18.59 -11.08
N ASN A 465 -19.98 18.25 -12.06
CA ASN A 465 -21.40 18.00 -11.84
C ASN A 465 -21.65 16.82 -10.89
N ASP A 466 -21.01 15.68 -11.14
CA ASP A 466 -21.14 14.48 -10.32
C ASP A 466 -20.66 14.74 -8.89
N LEU A 467 -19.53 15.43 -8.73
CA LEU A 467 -19.02 15.81 -7.42
C LEU A 467 -19.98 16.73 -6.68
N GLY A 468 -20.60 17.68 -7.37
CA GLY A 468 -21.64 18.56 -6.81
C GLY A 468 -22.81 17.76 -6.23
N VAL A 469 -23.35 16.81 -7.01
CA VAL A 469 -24.42 15.90 -6.55
C VAL A 469 -24.00 15.07 -5.33
N LEU A 470 -22.82 14.47 -5.39
CA LEU A 470 -22.30 13.62 -4.30
C LEU A 470 -22.10 14.42 -3.00
N LEU A 471 -21.61 15.66 -3.09
CA LEU A 471 -21.39 16.53 -1.94
C LEU A 471 -22.72 16.95 -1.30
N VAL A 472 -23.72 17.32 -2.09
CA VAL A 472 -25.07 17.63 -1.57
C VAL A 472 -25.68 16.41 -0.88
N GLN A 473 -25.59 15.23 -1.48
CA GLN A 473 -26.03 13.98 -0.85
C GLN A 473 -25.24 13.67 0.43
N ASN A 474 -24.00 14.13 0.55
CA ASN A 474 -23.16 13.99 1.74
C ASN A 474 -23.37 15.14 2.77
N ARG A 475 -24.39 15.97 2.58
CA ARG A 475 -24.75 17.12 3.42
C ARG A 475 -23.75 18.29 3.37
N ASP A 476 -22.79 18.27 2.46
CA ASP A 476 -21.88 19.40 2.20
C ASP A 476 -22.40 20.25 1.03
N VAL A 477 -23.54 20.90 1.27
CA VAL A 477 -24.28 21.61 0.23
C VAL A 477 -23.51 22.78 -0.35
N ARG A 478 -22.77 23.51 0.48
CA ARG A 478 -22.00 24.68 0.02
C ARG A 478 -20.89 24.26 -0.95
N ALA A 479 -20.16 23.20 -0.61
CA ALA A 479 -19.15 22.66 -1.51
C ALA A 479 -19.79 22.08 -2.80
N GLY A 480 -21.01 21.52 -2.73
CA GLY A 480 -21.74 21.07 -3.92
C GLY A 480 -22.11 22.23 -4.85
N ILE A 481 -22.62 23.32 -4.29
CA ILE A 481 -22.94 24.57 -5.03
C ILE A 481 -21.66 25.09 -5.71
N GLU A 482 -20.54 25.16 -4.99
CA GLU A 482 -19.26 25.61 -5.54
C GLU A 482 -18.83 24.78 -6.76
N GLN A 483 -19.01 23.48 -6.73
CA GLN A 483 -18.67 22.62 -7.87
C GLN A 483 -19.52 22.91 -9.10
N TRP A 484 -20.82 23.14 -8.94
CA TRP A 484 -21.69 23.55 -10.05
C TRP A 484 -21.39 24.95 -10.56
N GLU A 485 -20.99 25.89 -9.68
CA GLU A 485 -20.54 27.23 -10.10
C GLU A 485 -19.24 27.15 -10.92
N ILE A 486 -18.29 26.27 -10.53
CA ILE A 486 -17.09 25.99 -11.32
C ILE A 486 -17.47 25.39 -12.68
N SER A 487 -18.39 24.41 -12.71
CA SER A 487 -18.91 23.83 -13.96
C SER A 487 -19.45 24.91 -14.90
N LEU A 488 -20.24 25.86 -14.36
CA LEU A 488 -20.81 26.97 -15.13
C LEU A 488 -19.80 28.05 -15.54
N GLN A 489 -18.67 28.16 -14.83
CA GLN A 489 -17.55 29.00 -15.28
C GLN A 489 -16.81 28.39 -16.47
N ILE A 490 -16.73 27.06 -16.53
CA ILE A 490 -16.10 26.33 -17.62
C ILE A 490 -17.05 26.26 -18.83
N ASP A 491 -18.27 25.81 -18.62
CA ASP A 491 -19.36 25.78 -19.62
C ASP A 491 -20.61 26.49 -19.08
N PRO A 492 -20.83 27.76 -19.44
CA PRO A 492 -22.01 28.54 -19.00
C PRO A 492 -23.35 27.94 -19.46
N ASN A 493 -23.36 27.00 -20.39
CA ASN A 493 -24.56 26.36 -20.94
C ASN A 493 -24.69 24.89 -20.53
N ASP A 494 -23.96 24.46 -19.48
CA ASP A 494 -24.15 23.12 -18.94
C ASP A 494 -25.53 22.99 -18.26
N GLY A 495 -26.47 22.33 -18.97
CA GLY A 495 -27.85 22.16 -18.51
C GLY A 495 -27.97 21.41 -17.18
N ASN A 496 -27.05 20.47 -16.90
CA ASN A 496 -27.05 19.71 -15.66
C ASN A 496 -26.68 20.60 -14.45
N ALA A 497 -25.61 21.38 -14.56
CA ALA A 497 -25.22 22.30 -13.50
C ALA A 497 -26.29 23.39 -13.26
N LEU A 498 -26.83 23.96 -14.35
CA LEU A 498 -27.91 24.93 -14.26
C LEU A 498 -29.12 24.38 -13.50
N ASN A 499 -29.58 23.18 -13.87
CA ASN A 499 -30.74 22.55 -13.25
C ASN A 499 -30.48 22.14 -11.79
N ASN A 500 -29.33 21.51 -11.52
CA ASN A 500 -29.01 21.03 -10.17
C ASN A 500 -28.83 22.19 -9.18
N LEU A 501 -28.14 23.27 -9.60
CA LEU A 501 -27.96 24.46 -8.80
C LEU A 501 -29.31 25.16 -8.56
N ALA A 502 -30.12 25.32 -9.60
CA ALA A 502 -31.46 25.91 -9.47
C ALA A 502 -32.35 25.13 -8.51
N TRP A 503 -32.32 23.79 -8.60
CA TRP A 503 -33.09 22.91 -7.71
C TRP A 503 -32.71 23.11 -6.25
N VAL A 504 -31.42 23.10 -5.92
CA VAL A 504 -30.96 23.28 -4.54
C VAL A 504 -31.31 24.68 -4.03
N LEU A 505 -31.14 25.73 -4.84
CA LEU A 505 -31.51 27.09 -4.49
C LEU A 505 -33.01 27.28 -4.30
N ALA A 506 -33.86 26.48 -4.94
CA ALA A 506 -35.31 26.53 -4.78
C ALA A 506 -35.86 25.71 -3.62
N THR A 507 -35.26 24.54 -3.32
CA THR A 507 -35.93 23.50 -2.51
C THR A 507 -35.20 23.13 -1.22
N TYR A 508 -33.94 23.57 -1.03
CA TYR A 508 -33.15 23.14 0.12
C TYR A 508 -33.81 23.61 1.45
N PRO A 509 -33.83 22.77 2.52
CA PRO A 509 -34.54 23.08 3.76
C PRO A 509 -34.05 24.36 4.48
N ALA A 510 -32.72 24.62 4.45
CA ALA A 510 -32.14 25.76 5.14
C ALA A 510 -32.30 27.06 4.34
N ASP A 511 -32.89 28.10 4.95
CA ASP A 511 -33.12 29.44 4.34
C ASP A 511 -31.84 30.09 3.85
N THR A 512 -30.71 29.84 4.52
CA THR A 512 -29.40 30.43 4.20
C THR A 512 -28.79 29.91 2.88
N ILE A 513 -29.40 28.91 2.27
CA ILE A 513 -28.97 28.32 0.98
C ILE A 513 -29.89 28.76 -0.15
N ARG A 514 -31.18 29.05 0.16
CA ARG A 514 -32.18 29.32 -0.86
C ARG A 514 -32.05 30.73 -1.43
N ASP A 515 -32.27 30.80 -2.74
CA ASP A 515 -32.39 32.05 -3.51
C ASP A 515 -33.34 31.80 -4.70
N GLY A 516 -34.63 32.15 -4.48
CA GLY A 516 -35.68 31.92 -5.48
C GLY A 516 -35.46 32.70 -6.78
N LYS A 517 -34.94 33.94 -6.72
CA LYS A 517 -34.68 34.73 -7.94
C LYS A 517 -33.58 34.08 -8.78
N ARG A 518 -32.48 33.76 -8.16
CA ARG A 518 -31.35 33.06 -8.84
C ARG A 518 -31.77 31.68 -9.35
N ALA A 519 -32.61 30.96 -8.60
CA ALA A 519 -33.14 29.68 -9.03
C ALA A 519 -33.98 29.80 -10.32
N VAL A 520 -34.84 30.81 -10.44
CA VAL A 520 -35.61 31.10 -11.66
C VAL A 520 -34.68 31.40 -12.83
N GLU A 521 -33.72 32.32 -12.67
CA GLU A 521 -32.77 32.73 -13.73
C GLU A 521 -32.01 31.52 -14.29
N LEU A 522 -31.52 30.64 -13.41
CA LEU A 522 -30.78 29.42 -13.81
C LEU A 522 -31.69 28.38 -14.48
N ALA A 523 -32.91 28.18 -13.93
CA ALA A 523 -33.85 27.20 -14.47
C ALA A 523 -34.44 27.65 -15.81
N GLU A 524 -34.72 28.94 -16.00
CA GLU A 524 -35.13 29.52 -17.30
C GLU A 524 -34.03 29.32 -18.34
N LYS A 525 -32.77 29.56 -17.96
CA LYS A 525 -31.63 29.31 -18.84
C LYS A 525 -31.51 27.82 -19.21
N ALA A 526 -31.71 26.91 -18.24
CA ALA A 526 -31.71 25.48 -18.50
C ALA A 526 -32.86 25.05 -19.45
N ALA A 527 -34.04 25.67 -19.29
CA ALA A 527 -35.24 25.32 -20.07
C ALA A 527 -35.15 25.68 -21.57
N VAL A 528 -34.32 26.63 -21.96
CA VAL A 528 -34.13 27.01 -23.38
C VAL A 528 -33.00 26.22 -24.06
N LEU A 529 -32.24 25.40 -23.33
CA LEU A 529 -31.20 24.57 -23.90
C LEU A 529 -31.79 23.29 -24.55
N PRO A 530 -31.05 22.61 -25.44
CA PRO A 530 -31.47 21.30 -25.96
C PRO A 530 -31.78 20.32 -24.82
N GLY A 531 -32.98 19.76 -24.77
CA GLY A 531 -33.45 18.93 -23.65
C GLY A 531 -34.09 19.70 -22.48
N GLY A 532 -34.15 21.01 -22.54
CA GLY A 532 -34.72 21.88 -21.47
C GLY A 532 -36.25 21.74 -21.29
N GLU A 533 -36.97 21.21 -22.30
CA GLU A 533 -38.38 20.86 -22.16
C GLU A 533 -38.61 19.51 -21.42
N ALA A 534 -37.55 18.92 -20.86
CA ALA A 534 -37.74 17.71 -20.08
C ALA A 534 -38.56 17.98 -18.80
N PRO A 535 -39.47 17.08 -18.39
CA PRO A 535 -40.34 17.28 -17.22
C PRO A 535 -39.56 17.63 -15.94
N ILE A 536 -38.34 17.12 -15.80
CA ILE A 536 -37.48 17.39 -14.62
C ILE A 536 -36.98 18.83 -14.59
N VAL A 537 -36.65 19.43 -15.72
CA VAL A 537 -36.18 20.82 -15.82
C VAL A 537 -37.35 21.80 -15.54
N LEU A 538 -38.52 21.53 -16.11
CA LEU A 538 -39.73 22.30 -15.86
C LEU A 538 -40.19 22.19 -14.40
N ARG A 539 -40.04 21.03 -13.78
CA ARG A 539 -40.24 20.85 -12.33
C ARG A 539 -39.35 21.78 -11.51
N THR A 540 -38.07 21.87 -11.87
CA THR A 540 -37.09 22.74 -11.22
C THR A 540 -37.49 24.21 -11.40
N LEU A 541 -37.91 24.63 -12.59
CA LEU A 541 -38.39 25.97 -12.88
C LEU A 541 -39.64 26.32 -12.06
N ALA A 542 -40.58 25.39 -11.97
CA ALA A 542 -41.78 25.55 -11.14
C ALA A 542 -41.42 25.73 -9.64
N ALA A 543 -40.47 24.96 -9.13
CA ALA A 543 -39.99 25.13 -7.75
C ALA A 543 -39.30 26.47 -7.56
N GLY A 544 -38.52 26.95 -8.53
CA GLY A 544 -37.91 28.29 -8.54
C GLY A 544 -38.95 29.40 -8.45
N TYR A 545 -40.00 29.36 -9.29
CA TYR A 545 -41.11 30.34 -9.23
C TYR A 545 -41.82 30.29 -7.88
N ALA A 546 -42.09 29.10 -7.32
CA ALA A 546 -42.72 28.96 -6.01
C ALA A 546 -41.88 29.60 -4.88
N GLU A 547 -40.57 29.37 -4.90
CA GLU A 547 -39.63 29.97 -3.92
C GLU A 547 -39.51 31.48 -4.10
N ALA A 548 -39.62 31.99 -5.32
CA ALA A 548 -39.67 33.43 -5.62
C ALA A 548 -41.02 34.07 -5.28
N GLY A 549 -42.03 33.27 -4.89
CA GLY A 549 -43.37 33.73 -4.54
C GLY A 549 -44.35 33.88 -5.73
N ASP A 550 -43.92 33.52 -6.93
CA ASP A 550 -44.76 33.51 -8.14
C ASP A 550 -45.49 32.18 -8.29
N PHE A 551 -46.51 31.97 -7.48
CA PHE A 551 -47.27 30.72 -7.45
C PHE A 551 -48.12 30.51 -8.71
N SER A 552 -48.45 31.60 -9.45
CA SER A 552 -49.17 31.46 -10.72
C SER A 552 -48.34 30.75 -11.77
N ASN A 553 -47.11 31.20 -11.99
CA ASN A 553 -46.20 30.59 -12.94
C ASN A 553 -45.72 29.22 -12.41
N ALA A 554 -45.56 29.04 -11.09
CA ALA A 554 -45.22 27.75 -10.52
C ALA A 554 -46.26 26.67 -10.82
N VAL A 555 -47.57 26.93 -10.66
CA VAL A 555 -48.65 26.01 -10.94
C VAL A 555 -48.73 25.69 -12.44
N SER A 556 -48.68 26.72 -13.31
CA SER A 556 -48.77 26.49 -14.76
C SER A 556 -47.59 25.69 -15.32
N THR A 557 -46.37 25.97 -14.85
CA THR A 557 -45.17 25.27 -15.28
C THR A 557 -45.15 23.83 -14.75
N ALA A 558 -45.56 23.61 -13.48
CA ALA A 558 -45.65 22.26 -12.92
C ALA A 558 -46.72 21.41 -13.61
N GLN A 559 -47.87 22.03 -14.04
CA GLN A 559 -48.89 21.34 -14.85
C GLN A 559 -48.36 20.94 -16.22
N HIS A 560 -47.62 21.80 -16.89
CA HIS A 560 -46.95 21.48 -18.14
C HIS A 560 -45.95 20.32 -17.96
N ALA A 561 -45.13 20.33 -16.88
CA ALA A 561 -44.26 19.22 -16.56
C ALA A 561 -45.03 17.89 -16.34
N LEU A 562 -46.20 17.96 -15.68
CA LEU A 562 -47.07 16.79 -15.45
C LEU A 562 -47.64 16.24 -16.76
N ASP A 563 -48.08 17.08 -17.68
CA ASP A 563 -48.64 16.68 -18.98
C ASP A 563 -47.57 15.99 -19.82
N LEU A 564 -46.35 16.51 -19.87
CA LEU A 564 -45.22 15.89 -20.54
C LEU A 564 -44.79 14.55 -19.89
N ALA A 565 -44.72 14.50 -18.56
CA ALA A 565 -44.42 13.27 -17.83
C ALA A 565 -45.46 12.19 -18.05
N THR A 566 -46.75 12.58 -18.22
CA THR A 566 -47.85 11.67 -18.56
C THR A 566 -47.66 11.11 -19.95
N GLY A 567 -47.36 11.96 -20.95
CA GLY A 567 -47.09 11.51 -22.32
C GLY A 567 -45.87 10.57 -22.43
N GLN A 568 -44.90 10.69 -21.52
CA GLN A 568 -43.72 9.84 -21.46
C GLN A 568 -43.89 8.58 -20.58
N ASN A 569 -45.07 8.35 -19.99
CA ASN A 569 -45.34 7.26 -19.03
C ASN A 569 -44.36 7.23 -17.83
N ASN A 570 -43.87 8.40 -17.38
CA ASN A 570 -42.96 8.53 -16.24
C ASN A 570 -43.75 8.51 -14.91
N THR A 571 -44.18 7.31 -14.51
CA THR A 571 -45.06 7.11 -13.33
C THR A 571 -44.43 7.60 -12.00
N SER A 572 -43.12 7.55 -11.86
CA SER A 572 -42.43 7.99 -10.64
C SER A 572 -42.53 9.50 -10.44
N LEU A 573 -42.51 10.28 -11.51
CA LEU A 573 -42.58 11.73 -11.46
C LEU A 573 -44.00 12.27 -11.30
N LEU A 574 -45.00 11.53 -11.78
CA LEU A 574 -46.41 11.96 -11.77
C LEU A 574 -46.95 12.21 -10.35
N ALA A 575 -46.65 11.30 -9.41
CA ALA A 575 -47.10 11.47 -8.02
C ALA A 575 -46.45 12.69 -7.34
N THR A 576 -45.16 12.88 -7.57
CA THR A 576 -44.40 14.00 -7.06
C THR A 576 -44.91 15.34 -7.58
N LEU A 577 -45.10 15.47 -8.90
CA LEU A 577 -45.61 16.69 -9.52
C LEU A 577 -47.04 17.05 -9.06
N ARG A 578 -47.94 16.06 -8.91
CA ARG A 578 -49.27 16.31 -8.33
C ARG A 578 -49.20 16.89 -6.93
N HIS A 579 -48.39 16.33 -6.06
CA HIS A 579 -48.19 16.82 -4.72
C HIS A 579 -47.61 18.25 -4.73
N GLU A 580 -46.63 18.52 -5.57
CA GLU A 580 -46.03 19.85 -5.69
C GLU A 580 -47.04 20.88 -6.21
N ILE A 581 -47.90 20.54 -7.18
CA ILE A 581 -48.98 21.39 -7.67
C ILE A 581 -49.94 21.76 -6.51
N GLU A 582 -50.37 20.78 -5.70
CA GLU A 582 -51.20 21.03 -4.52
C GLU A 582 -50.56 22.02 -3.55
N LEU A 583 -49.25 21.88 -3.30
CA LEU A 583 -48.51 22.83 -2.45
C LEU A 583 -48.48 24.24 -3.06
N TYR A 584 -48.20 24.36 -4.36
CA TYR A 584 -48.14 25.65 -5.04
C TYR A 584 -49.52 26.33 -5.14
N GLN A 585 -50.58 25.57 -5.30
CA GLN A 585 -51.97 26.09 -5.20
C GLN A 585 -52.30 26.61 -3.80
N ALA A 586 -51.73 25.95 -2.75
CA ALA A 586 -51.83 26.42 -1.37
C ALA A 586 -50.83 27.54 -1.02
N ARG A 587 -50.12 28.09 -2.01
CA ARG A 587 -49.08 29.13 -1.84
C ARG A 587 -47.95 28.69 -0.90
N THR A 588 -47.57 27.41 -0.95
CA THR A 588 -46.48 26.83 -0.14
C THR A 588 -45.40 26.30 -1.06
N PRO A 589 -44.17 26.81 -0.98
CA PRO A 589 -43.04 26.24 -1.74
C PRO A 589 -42.69 24.82 -1.27
N TYR A 590 -42.32 23.98 -2.22
CA TYR A 590 -41.82 22.63 -1.89
C TYR A 590 -40.47 22.68 -1.15
N ARG A 591 -40.28 21.80 -0.20
CA ARG A 591 -39.01 21.62 0.52
C ARG A 591 -38.55 20.16 0.39
N GLU A 592 -37.35 20.01 -0.08
CA GLU A 592 -36.74 18.66 -0.17
C GLU A 592 -36.45 18.14 1.23
N SER A 593 -36.79 16.86 1.48
CA SER A 593 -36.40 16.24 2.73
C SER A 593 -34.88 16.06 2.77
N PRO A 594 -34.23 16.34 3.90
CA PRO A 594 -32.78 16.09 4.01
C PRO A 594 -32.43 14.67 3.62
N PRO A 595 -31.35 14.41 2.90
CA PRO A 595 -30.88 13.06 2.61
C PRO A 595 -30.75 12.23 3.90
N GLN A 596 -31.32 11.03 3.91
CA GLN A 596 -31.23 10.09 5.03
C GLN A 596 -29.86 9.39 5.10
#